data_38e1047f74364153087441cc9e1c717f
#
_entry.id   38e1047f74364153087441cc9e1c717f
#
_cell.length_a   1.000
_cell.length_b   1.000
_cell.length_c   1.000
_cell.angle_alpha   90.00
_cell.angle_beta   90.00
_cell.angle_gamma   90.00
#
_symmetry.space_group_name_H-M   'P 1'
#
loop_
_entity.id
_entity.type
_entity.pdbx_description
1 polymer ?
#
loop_
_entity_poly.entity_id
_entity_poly.type
_entity_poly.pdbx_seq_one_letter_code
_entity_poly.pdbx_strand_id
1 'polypeptide(L)'
;MEKKGLIWFTDLPRHSRRILLLLLSVLFSLTVSAQQQITAKGSVLSSDNEPVVGATVLQAGTGNGTVTDVNGEFTITVPAGSMLKISYIGFQTQDVKASSQPLHIVLKEEDKSLNEVVVMGYG
;
A
#
# COMPACT_ATOMS: atom_id res chain seq x y z
N MET A 1 2.41 34.28 45.38
CA MET A 1 2.05 34.33 44.89
C MET A 1 2.46 34.26 43.78
N GLU A 2 3.02 34.44 43.39
CA GLU A 2 3.43 34.52 42.47
C GLU A 2 3.72 33.45 41.65
N LYS A 3 3.73 32.55 41.68
CA LYS A 3 3.94 31.50 40.94
C LYS A 3 2.76 31.08 40.22
N LYS A 4 1.77 31.81 39.95
CA LYS A 4 0.61 31.38 39.37
C LYS A 4 0.80 30.83 37.99
N GLY A 5 1.60 31.43 37.17
CA GLY A 5 1.77 30.98 35.81
C GLY A 5 2.45 29.65 35.70
N LEU A 6 3.29 29.35 36.64
CA LEU A 6 4.03 28.11 36.56
C LEU A 6 3.32 26.97 37.22
N ILE A 7 2.54 27.23 38.23
CA ILE A 7 1.96 26.16 38.98
C ILE A 7 0.50 25.93 38.67
N TRP A 8 -0.07 26.68 37.76
CA TRP A 8 -1.47 26.46 37.49
C TRP A 8 -1.75 25.02 37.13
N PHE A 9 -0.80 24.39 36.48
CA PHE A 9 -0.92 23.00 36.11
C PHE A 9 -0.88 22.08 37.33
N THR A 10 0.01 22.34 38.26
CA THR A 10 0.12 21.53 39.44
C THR A 10 -0.95 21.86 40.47
N ASP A 11 -1.59 23.03 40.31
CA ASP A 11 -2.64 23.39 41.23
C ASP A 11 -3.95 22.72 40.94
N LEU A 12 -4.05 22.02 39.83
CA LEU A 12 -5.29 21.36 39.47
C LEU A 12 -5.63 20.28 40.49
N PRO A 13 -6.91 20.12 40.82
CA PRO A 13 -7.29 19.03 41.71
C PRO A 13 -6.99 17.69 41.07
N ARG A 14 -6.89 16.69 41.91
CA ARG A 14 -6.54 15.38 41.44
C ARG A 14 -7.44 14.89 40.33
N HIS A 15 -8.74 15.06 40.48
CA HIS A 15 -9.64 14.56 39.46
C HIS A 15 -9.47 15.29 38.14
N SER A 16 -9.10 16.57 38.17
CA SER A 16 -8.85 17.29 36.92
C SER A 16 -7.62 16.76 36.23
N ARG A 17 -6.60 16.45 36.99
CA ARG A 17 -5.40 15.90 36.39
C ARG A 17 -5.65 14.53 35.81
N ARG A 18 -6.47 13.74 36.47
CA ARG A 18 -6.82 12.44 35.96
C ARG A 18 -7.62 12.55 34.67
N ILE A 19 -8.53 13.48 34.62
CA ILE A 19 -9.31 13.71 33.42
C ILE A 19 -8.41 14.14 32.29
N LEU A 20 -7.45 14.99 32.55
CA LEU A 20 -6.53 15.44 31.54
C LEU A 20 -5.71 14.27 30.98
N LEU A 21 -5.21 13.41 31.87
CA LEU A 21 -4.45 12.25 31.43
C LEU A 21 -5.30 11.29 30.63
N LEU A 22 -6.54 11.13 30.99
CA LEU A 22 -7.45 10.27 30.24
C LEU A 22 -7.72 10.85 28.86
N LEU A 23 -7.88 12.15 28.77
CA LEU A 23 -8.09 12.78 27.49
C LEU A 23 -6.87 12.60 26.57
N LEU A 24 -5.69 12.73 27.12
CA LEU A 24 -4.48 12.54 26.38
C LEU A 24 -4.37 11.10 25.89
N SER A 25 -4.76 10.19 26.75
CA SER A 25 -4.72 8.77 26.38
C SER A 25 -5.66 8.46 25.25
N VAL A 26 -6.85 9.02 25.27
CA VAL A 26 -7.83 8.81 24.22
C VAL A 26 -7.34 9.40 22.91
N LEU A 27 -6.77 10.59 22.96
CA LEU A 27 -6.23 11.20 21.76
C LEU A 27 -5.13 10.36 21.16
N PHE A 28 -4.29 9.83 22.01
CA PHE A 28 -3.18 9.02 21.54
C PHE A 28 -3.68 7.74 20.87
N SER A 29 -4.72 7.13 21.44
CA SER A 29 -5.21 5.89 20.87
C SER A 29 -5.93 6.11 19.55
N LEU A 30 -6.46 7.28 19.30
CA LEU A 30 -7.11 7.54 18.04
C LEU A 30 -6.15 7.52 16.87
N THR A 31 -4.91 7.91 17.12
CA THR A 31 -3.93 7.93 16.04
C THR A 31 -3.48 6.53 15.68
N VAL A 32 -3.58 5.60 16.60
CA VAL A 32 -3.10 4.25 16.35
C VAL A 32 -4.02 3.50 15.38
N SER A 33 -5.29 3.83 15.40
CA SER A 33 -6.23 3.09 14.56
C SER A 33 -6.28 3.60 13.14
N ALA A 34 -5.40 4.51 12.77
CA ALA A 34 -5.47 5.13 11.46
C ALA A 34 -5.05 4.21 10.33
N GLN A 35 -4.23 3.20 10.63
CA GLN A 35 -3.72 2.35 9.57
C GLN A 35 -4.28 0.96 9.70
N GLN A 36 -5.06 0.59 8.72
CA GLN A 36 -5.64 -0.72 8.69
C GLN A 36 -5.01 -1.51 7.57
N GLN A 37 -4.54 -2.68 7.86
CA GLN A 37 -3.88 -3.49 6.85
C GLN A 37 -4.85 -4.54 6.33
N ILE A 38 -4.76 -4.80 5.04
CA ILE A 38 -5.58 -5.81 4.41
C ILE A 38 -4.66 -6.80 3.70
N THR A 39 -5.19 -7.98 3.47
CA THR A 39 -4.49 -8.99 2.69
C THR A 39 -5.10 -8.98 1.30
N ALA A 40 -4.31 -8.57 0.32
CA ALA A 40 -4.75 -8.53 -1.06
C ALA A 40 -4.33 -9.81 -1.74
N LYS A 41 -5.28 -10.46 -2.38
CA LYS A 41 -5.03 -11.68 -3.14
C LYS A 41 -5.49 -11.47 -4.55
N GLY A 42 -4.83 -12.11 -5.48
CA GLY A 42 -5.26 -11.98 -6.85
C GLY A 42 -4.52 -12.89 -7.75
N SER A 43 -4.89 -12.86 -9.01
CA SER A 43 -4.23 -13.65 -10.03
C SER A 43 -3.81 -12.73 -11.16
N VAL A 44 -2.68 -13.03 -11.76
CA VAL A 44 -2.12 -12.26 -12.85
C VAL A 44 -2.09 -13.16 -14.08
N LEU A 45 -2.78 -12.75 -15.12
CA LEU A 45 -2.87 -13.52 -16.35
C LEU A 45 -2.35 -12.66 -17.51
N SER A 46 -1.88 -13.33 -18.53
CA SER A 46 -1.55 -12.62 -19.77
C SER A 46 -2.83 -12.39 -20.56
N SER A 47 -2.70 -11.66 -21.65
CA SER A 47 -3.87 -11.44 -22.49
C SER A 47 -4.35 -12.73 -23.15
N ASP A 48 -3.54 -13.78 -23.12
CA ASP A 48 -3.95 -15.08 -23.62
C ASP A 48 -4.57 -15.94 -22.53
N ASN A 49 -4.84 -15.36 -21.38
CA ASN A 49 -5.42 -16.08 -20.26
C ASN A 49 -4.48 -17.11 -19.65
N GLU A 50 -3.19 -16.93 -19.81
CA GLU A 50 -2.24 -17.83 -19.20
C GLU A 50 -1.67 -17.21 -17.94
N PRO A 51 -1.44 -18.00 -16.89
CA PRO A 51 -0.89 -17.42 -15.66
C PRO A 51 0.50 -16.86 -15.89
N VAL A 52 0.76 -15.71 -15.31
CA VAL A 52 2.08 -15.09 -15.38
C VAL A 52 2.81 -15.45 -14.11
N VAL A 53 3.79 -16.32 -14.23
CA VAL A 53 4.55 -16.85 -13.09
C VAL A 53 5.75 -15.95 -12.84
N GLY A 54 5.94 -15.54 -11.59
CA GLY A 54 7.10 -14.71 -11.26
C GLY A 54 6.89 -13.23 -11.50
N ALA A 55 5.66 -12.80 -11.75
CA ALA A 55 5.38 -11.37 -11.86
C ALA A 55 5.57 -10.71 -10.52
N THR A 56 6.10 -9.50 -10.51
CA THR A 56 6.34 -8.77 -9.29
C THR A 56 5.11 -7.96 -8.94
N VAL A 57 4.67 -8.08 -7.68
CA VAL A 57 3.58 -7.27 -7.15
C VAL A 57 4.16 -6.45 -6.03
N LEU A 58 4.18 -5.14 -6.19
CA LEU A 58 4.87 -4.26 -5.27
C LEU A 58 3.92 -3.20 -4.75
N GLN A 59 3.99 -2.92 -3.46
CA GLN A 59 3.25 -1.80 -2.91
C GLN A 59 3.95 -0.52 -3.36
N ALA A 60 3.24 0.30 -4.11
CA ALA A 60 3.84 1.49 -4.72
C ALA A 60 4.47 2.37 -3.66
N GLY A 61 5.67 2.82 -3.93
CA GLY A 61 6.39 3.71 -3.04
C GLY A 61 7.09 3.03 -1.89
N THR A 62 7.08 1.70 -1.84
CA THR A 62 7.76 0.99 -0.75
C THR A 62 8.50 -0.20 -1.32
N GLY A 63 9.23 -0.88 -0.44
CA GLY A 63 9.89 -2.11 -0.83
C GLY A 63 9.09 -3.37 -0.51
N ASN A 64 7.86 -3.20 -0.09
CA ASN A 64 7.02 -4.35 0.26
C ASN A 64 6.44 -4.98 -1.00
N GLY A 65 6.79 -6.23 -1.27
CA GLY A 65 6.34 -6.87 -2.50
C GLY A 65 6.35 -8.36 -2.40
N THR A 66 5.80 -8.97 -3.44
CA THR A 66 5.77 -10.42 -3.56
C THR A 66 5.82 -10.76 -5.05
N VAL A 67 5.85 -12.06 -5.36
CA VAL A 67 5.82 -12.50 -6.74
C VAL A 67 4.71 -13.53 -6.89
N THR A 68 4.23 -13.69 -8.12
CA THR A 68 3.18 -14.66 -8.39
C THR A 68 3.75 -16.08 -8.41
N ASP A 69 2.90 -17.03 -8.05
CA ASP A 69 3.31 -18.43 -7.99
C ASP A 69 3.03 -19.12 -9.33
N VAL A 70 3.12 -20.44 -9.34
CA VAL A 70 2.96 -21.20 -10.58
C VAL A 70 1.57 -21.10 -11.17
N ASN A 71 0.60 -20.69 -10.38
CA ASN A 71 -0.75 -20.47 -10.86
C ASN A 71 -1.00 -19.01 -11.20
N GLY A 72 0.01 -18.17 -11.11
CA GLY A 72 -0.15 -16.76 -11.35
C GLY A 72 -0.81 -16.02 -10.21
N GLU A 73 -0.87 -16.63 -9.04
CA GLU A 73 -1.56 -16.03 -7.90
C GLU A 73 -0.58 -15.38 -6.94
N PHE A 74 -1.05 -14.37 -6.24
CA PHE A 74 -0.22 -13.68 -5.27
C PHE A 74 -1.04 -13.32 -4.04
N THR A 75 -0.34 -13.11 -2.93
CA THR A 75 -0.92 -12.63 -1.69
C THR A 75 0.05 -11.62 -1.10
N ILE A 76 -0.45 -10.46 -0.73
CA ILE A 76 0.39 -9.41 -0.16
C ILE A 76 -0.42 -8.66 0.89
N THR A 77 0.22 -8.30 2.00
CA THR A 77 -0.42 -7.53 3.05
C THR A 77 0.02 -6.09 2.92
N VAL A 78 -0.93 -5.19 2.77
CA VAL A 78 -0.66 -3.77 2.56
C VAL A 78 -1.70 -2.95 3.31
N PRO A 79 -1.41 -1.67 3.57
CA PRO A 79 -2.45 -0.80 4.14
C PRO A 79 -3.61 -0.66 3.19
N ALA A 80 -4.81 -0.52 3.76
CA ALA A 80 -6.01 -0.38 2.94
C ALA A 80 -5.87 0.83 2.02
N GLY A 81 -6.27 0.65 0.77
CA GLY A 81 -6.20 1.72 -0.20
C GLY A 81 -4.87 1.89 -0.88
N SER A 82 -3.91 1.01 -0.59
CA SER A 82 -2.60 1.09 -1.25
C SER A 82 -2.71 0.75 -2.72
N MET A 83 -1.78 1.29 -3.50
CA MET A 83 -1.69 0.93 -4.91
C MET A 83 -0.66 -0.17 -5.08
N LEU A 84 -0.98 -1.14 -5.89
CA LEU A 84 -0.08 -2.24 -6.20
C LEU A 84 0.41 -2.07 -7.63
N LYS A 85 1.71 -2.22 -7.79
CA LYS A 85 2.31 -2.13 -9.11
C LYS A 85 2.70 -3.54 -9.53
N ILE A 86 2.13 -4.01 -10.62
CA ILE A 86 2.37 -5.34 -11.13
C ILE A 86 3.22 -5.22 -12.38
N SER A 87 4.34 -5.91 -12.40
CA SER A 87 5.25 -5.84 -13.54
C SER A 87 5.84 -7.19 -13.84
N TYR A 88 6.16 -7.39 -15.09
CA TYR A 88 6.83 -8.60 -15.53
C TYR A 88 7.57 -8.27 -16.82
N ILE A 89 8.69 -8.90 -17.02
CA ILE A 89 9.51 -8.60 -18.18
C ILE A 89 8.74 -8.94 -19.45
N GLY A 90 8.73 -8.03 -20.39
CA GLY A 90 7.99 -8.21 -21.64
C GLY A 90 6.55 -7.76 -21.58
N PHE A 91 6.07 -7.26 -20.43
CA PHE A 91 4.70 -6.82 -20.28
C PHE A 91 4.67 -5.40 -19.77
N GLN A 92 3.58 -4.72 -20.02
CA GLN A 92 3.38 -3.36 -19.53
C GLN A 92 3.07 -3.41 -18.04
N THR A 93 3.64 -2.49 -17.30
CA THR A 93 3.38 -2.37 -15.87
C THR A 93 1.95 -1.89 -15.66
N GLN A 94 1.30 -2.44 -14.65
CA GLN A 94 -0.08 -2.08 -14.37
C GLN A 94 -0.23 -1.73 -12.90
N ASP A 95 -0.99 -0.69 -12.62
CA ASP A 95 -1.26 -0.27 -11.25
C ASP A 95 -2.69 -0.63 -10.89
N VAL A 96 -2.86 -1.22 -9.72
CA VAL A 96 -4.16 -1.68 -9.26
C VAL A 96 -4.32 -1.29 -7.81
N LYS A 97 -5.50 -0.89 -7.42
CA LYS A 97 -5.76 -0.54 -6.04
C LYS A 97 -5.97 -1.82 -5.23
N ALA A 98 -5.30 -1.90 -4.09
CA ALA A 98 -5.42 -3.07 -3.23
C ALA A 98 -6.83 -3.15 -2.66
N SER A 99 -7.32 -4.38 -2.55
CA SER A 99 -8.66 -4.62 -2.06
C SER A 99 -8.67 -5.93 -1.30
N SER A 100 -9.60 -6.08 -0.37
CA SER A 100 -9.76 -7.35 0.33
C SER A 100 -10.47 -8.38 -0.51
N GLN A 101 -11.02 -7.97 -1.65
CA GLN A 101 -11.65 -8.92 -2.56
C GLN A 101 -10.63 -9.40 -3.57
N PRO A 102 -10.82 -10.60 -4.13
CA PRO A 102 -9.87 -11.13 -5.09
C PRO A 102 -9.71 -10.21 -6.29
N LEU A 103 -8.48 -10.04 -6.73
CA LEU A 103 -8.17 -9.17 -7.86
C LEU A 103 -7.88 -10.01 -9.08
N HIS A 104 -8.39 -9.53 -10.21
CA HIS A 104 -8.14 -10.17 -11.50
C HIS A 104 -7.33 -9.20 -12.33
N ILE A 105 -6.10 -9.54 -12.61
CA ILE A 105 -5.20 -8.63 -13.31
C ILE A 105 -4.77 -9.29 -14.61
N VAL A 106 -4.93 -8.56 -15.71
CA VAL A 106 -4.51 -9.03 -17.03
C VAL A 106 -3.41 -8.10 -17.49
N LEU A 107 -2.22 -8.65 -17.73
CA LEU A 107 -1.11 -7.88 -18.21
C LEU A 107 -1.06 -7.92 -19.73
N LYS A 108 -0.77 -6.77 -20.32
CA LYS A 108 -0.65 -6.66 -21.76
C LYS A 108 0.81 -6.71 -22.14
N GLU A 109 1.09 -7.36 -23.23
CA GLU A 109 2.45 -7.43 -23.70
C GLU A 109 2.93 -6.07 -24.13
N GLU A 110 4.19 -5.85 -23.90
CA GLU A 110 4.81 -4.61 -24.30
C GLU A 110 4.99 -4.62 -25.80
N ASP A 111 4.65 -3.51 -26.43
CA ASP A 111 4.72 -3.45 -27.88
C ASP A 111 6.10 -3.03 -28.30
N LYS A 112 6.97 -4.01 -28.42
CA LYS A 112 8.33 -3.72 -28.73
C LYS A 112 8.55 -3.38 -30.17
N SER A 113 7.69 -3.82 -31.02
CA SER A 113 7.88 -3.52 -32.42
C SER A 113 7.82 -2.04 -32.67
N LEU A 114 7.04 -1.33 -31.88
CA LEU A 114 7.01 0.11 -32.03
C LEU A 114 8.35 0.73 -31.70
N ASN A 115 8.96 0.22 -30.66
CA ASN A 115 10.23 0.75 -30.26
C ASN A 115 11.26 0.56 -31.31
N GLU A 116 11.22 -0.54 -31.96
CA GLU A 116 12.18 -0.80 -32.96
C GLU A 116 11.97 0.04 -34.15
N VAL A 117 10.75 0.24 -34.51
CA VAL A 117 10.46 1.09 -35.64
C VAL A 117 10.99 2.48 -35.40
N VAL A 118 10.83 2.93 -34.23
CA VAL A 118 11.29 4.25 -33.93
C VAL A 118 12.74 4.37 -34.18
N VAL A 119 13.37 3.34 -33.88
CA VAL A 119 14.74 3.39 -34.09
C VAL A 119 15.09 3.71 -35.43
N MET A 120 14.51 3.53 -36.04
CA MET A 120 14.86 3.87 -36.92
C MET A 120 15.01 4.69 -37.28
N GLY A 121 14.85 4.80 -37.12
CA GLY A 121 15.06 5.68 -37.36
C GLY A 121 16.03 6.17 -37.72
N TYR A 122 16.34 6.33 -37.82
CA TYR A 122 16.99 6.91 -37.90
C TYR A 122 17.33 7.06 -38.48
N GLY A 123 16.78 6.66 -38.43
CA GLY A 123 17.28 7.20 -39.03
C GLY A 123 17.59 7.19 -39.31
#